data_9e56565e1f0328b2d2818a3da5651da4
#
_entry.id   9e56565e1f0328b2d2818a3da5651da4
#
_cell.length_a   1.000
_cell.length_b   1.000
_cell.length_c   1.000
_cell.angle_alpha   90.00
_cell.angle_beta   90.00
_cell.angle_gamma   90.00
#
_symmetry.space_group_name_H-M   'P 1'
#
loop_
_entity.id
_entity.type
_entity.pdbx_description
1 polymer ?
#
loop_
_entity_poly.entity_id
_entity_poly.type
_entity_poly.pdbx_seq_one_letter_code
_entity_poly.pdbx_strand_id
1 'polypeptide(L)' 'MDDKILKIEFNLWASSEDEVAELRKEICAFIDFHGQQGRKVSARKLTEALRRWQINPFVKQSIINHFK' A
#
# COMPACT_ATOMS: atom_id res chain seq x y z
N MET A 1 -7.54 -19.55 -11.21
CA MET A 1 -6.67 -18.65 -11.97
C MET A 1 -5.36 -18.45 -11.23
N ASP A 2 -4.25 -18.64 -11.91
CA ASP A 2 -2.96 -18.50 -11.26
C ASP A 2 -2.55 -17.04 -11.10
N ASP A 3 -2.14 -16.68 -9.90
CA ASP A 3 -1.64 -15.34 -9.64
C ASP A 3 -0.26 -15.17 -10.26
N LYS A 4 -0.01 -14.00 -10.79
CA LYS A 4 1.27 -13.65 -11.38
C LYS A 4 1.85 -12.46 -10.62
N ILE A 5 3.18 -12.36 -10.64
CA ILE A 5 3.84 -11.18 -10.11
C ILE A 5 3.83 -10.13 -11.22
N LEU A 6 3.10 -9.04 -10.97
CA LEU A 6 2.96 -7.96 -11.93
C LEU A 6 3.45 -6.66 -11.31
N LYS A 7 4.07 -5.83 -12.14
CA LYS A 7 4.55 -4.54 -11.71
C LYS A 7 3.41 -3.52 -11.71
N ILE A 8 3.39 -2.68 -10.70
CA ILE A 8 2.42 -1.58 -10.58
C ILE A 8 3.18 -0.26 -10.74
N GLU A 9 2.63 0.64 -11.52
CA GLU A 9 3.21 1.97 -11.69
C GLU A 9 2.16 3.04 -11.41
N PHE A 10 2.55 4.03 -10.63
CA PHE A 10 1.73 5.20 -10.36
C PHE A 10 2.64 6.35 -9.98
N ASN A 11 2.12 7.57 -10.09
CA ASN A 11 2.90 8.77 -9.82
C ASN A 11 2.56 9.36 -8.46
N LEU A 12 3.58 9.76 -7.73
CA LEU A 12 3.45 10.41 -6.44
C LEU A 12 4.29 11.67 -6.42
N TRP A 13 3.88 12.63 -5.61
CA TRP A 13 4.69 13.81 -5.36
C TRP A 13 5.84 13.44 -4.42
N ALA A 14 7.05 13.79 -4.81
CA ALA A 14 8.24 13.55 -4.00
C ALA A 14 9.24 14.67 -4.23
N SER A 15 9.98 15.03 -3.21
CA SER A 15 10.99 16.07 -3.32
C SER A 15 12.36 15.52 -3.73
N SER A 16 12.55 14.21 -3.66
CA SER A 16 13.81 13.59 -4.09
C SER A 16 13.60 12.11 -4.40
N GLU A 17 14.56 11.53 -5.08
CA GLU A 17 14.55 10.08 -5.35
C GLU A 17 14.72 9.27 -4.08
N ASP A 18 15.38 9.83 -3.07
CA ASP A 18 15.55 9.15 -1.78
C ASP A 18 14.22 8.89 -1.09
N GLU A 19 13.28 9.83 -1.18
CA GLU A 19 11.93 9.66 -0.63
C GLU A 19 11.20 8.50 -1.32
N VAL A 20 11.36 8.39 -2.63
CA VAL A 20 10.76 7.30 -3.40
C VAL A 20 11.36 5.96 -3.00
N ALA A 21 12.68 5.92 -2.80
CA ALA A 21 13.38 4.71 -2.38
C ALA A 21 12.91 4.26 -0.98
N GLU A 22 12.72 5.21 -0.06
CA GLU A 22 12.21 4.90 1.27
C GLU A 22 10.80 4.31 1.21
N LEU A 23 9.92 4.92 0.40
CA LEU A 23 8.57 4.42 0.25
C LEU A 23 8.56 3.01 -0.32
N ARG A 24 9.38 2.77 -1.33
CA ARG A 24 9.49 1.43 -1.93
C ARG A 24 9.94 0.41 -0.90
N LYS A 25 10.91 0.78 -0.07
CA LYS A 25 11.42 -0.08 0.98
C LYS A 25 10.33 -0.41 2.00
N GLU A 26 9.54 0.57 2.40
CA GLU A 26 8.44 0.38 3.35
C GLU A 26 7.36 -0.54 2.77
N ILE A 27 7.01 -0.36 1.51
CA ILE A 27 6.02 -1.21 0.85
C ILE A 27 6.53 -2.65 0.76
N CYS A 28 7.80 -2.83 0.39
CA CYS A 28 8.40 -4.16 0.32
C CYS A 28 8.42 -4.83 1.71
N ALA A 29 8.77 -4.06 2.75
CA ALA A 29 8.77 -4.57 4.12
C ALA A 29 7.38 -5.01 4.57
N PHE A 30 6.35 -4.25 4.20
CA PHE A 30 4.96 -4.59 4.49
C PHE A 30 4.57 -5.91 3.83
N ILE A 31 4.89 -6.05 2.55
CA ILE A 31 4.58 -7.27 1.79
C ILE A 31 5.31 -8.48 2.38
N ASP A 32 6.59 -8.31 2.70
CA ASP A 32 7.41 -9.39 3.26
C ASP A 32 6.94 -9.79 4.65
N PHE A 33 6.58 -8.83 5.49
CA PHE A 33 6.08 -9.10 6.82
C PHE A 33 4.84 -9.99 6.78
N HIS A 34 3.88 -9.66 5.93
CA HIS A 34 2.67 -10.46 5.80
C HIS A 34 2.96 -11.81 5.15
N GLY A 35 3.87 -11.85 4.19
CA GLY A 35 4.27 -13.08 3.54
C GLY A 35 4.89 -14.08 4.50
N GLN A 36 5.73 -13.61 5.42
CA GLN A 36 6.36 -14.46 6.42
C GLN A 36 5.36 -15.07 7.39
N GLN A 37 4.19 -14.46 7.53
CA GLN A 37 3.13 -14.97 8.39
C GLN A 37 2.08 -15.76 7.62
N GLY A 38 2.37 -16.11 6.39
CA GLY A 38 1.48 -16.91 5.57
C GLY A 38 0.34 -16.13 4.92
N ARG A 39 0.37 -14.81 4.99
CA ARG A 39 -0.64 -13.96 4.36
C ARG A 39 -0.10 -13.45 3.02
N LYS A 40 -0.89 -13.55 1.98
CA LYS A 40 -0.52 -13.09 0.65
C LYS A 40 -1.10 -11.68 0.41
N VAL A 41 -0.24 -10.74 0.14
CA VAL A 41 -0.66 -9.39 -0.21
C VAL A 41 -0.90 -9.35 -1.71
N SER A 42 -2.13 -9.64 -2.11
CA SER A 42 -2.51 -9.60 -3.52
C SER A 42 -3.11 -8.23 -3.86
N ALA A 43 -3.13 -7.92 -5.16
CA ALA A 43 -3.73 -6.67 -5.63
C ALA A 43 -5.20 -6.56 -5.23
N ARG A 44 -5.94 -7.66 -5.32
CA ARG A 44 -7.35 -7.69 -4.93
C ARG A 44 -7.52 -7.43 -3.43
N LYS A 45 -6.73 -8.08 -2.59
CA LYS A 45 -6.80 -7.90 -1.14
C LYS A 45 -6.44 -6.49 -0.72
N LEU A 46 -5.42 -5.93 -1.35
CA LEU A 46 -5.02 -4.55 -1.06
C LEU A 46 -6.09 -3.56 -1.51
N THR A 47 -6.71 -3.80 -2.66
CA THR A 47 -7.82 -2.98 -3.15
C THR A 47 -8.97 -2.98 -2.15
N GLU A 48 -9.34 -4.16 -1.65
CA GLU A 48 -10.40 -4.31 -0.66
C GLU A 48 -10.06 -3.56 0.64
N ALA A 49 -8.81 -3.66 1.09
CA ALA A 49 -8.37 -2.98 2.30
C ALA A 49 -8.46 -1.46 2.14
N LEU A 50 -8.00 -0.93 1.01
CA LEU A 50 -8.05 0.50 0.73
C LEU A 50 -9.49 0.99 0.69
N ARG A 51 -10.40 0.22 0.09
CA ARG A 51 -11.82 0.58 0.04
C ARG A 51 -12.44 0.60 1.43
N ARG A 52 -12.12 -0.40 2.27
CA ARG A 52 -12.64 -0.47 3.65
C ARG A 52 -12.16 0.72 4.47
N TRP A 53 -10.90 1.09 4.32
CA TRP A 53 -10.35 2.24 5.04
C TRP A 53 -11.05 3.53 4.63
N GLN A 54 -11.37 3.69 3.35
CA GLN A 54 -12.03 4.88 2.85
C GLN A 54 -13.52 4.96 3.27
N ILE A 55 -14.16 3.83 3.48
CA ILE A 55 -15.57 3.79 3.91
C ILE A 55 -15.69 4.09 5.39
N ASN A 56 -14.74 3.66 6.21
CA ASN A 56 -14.78 3.90 7.65
C ASN A 56 -14.53 5.38 7.93
N PRO A 57 -15.50 6.09 8.55
CA PRO A 57 -15.39 7.55 8.74
C PRO A 57 -14.20 7.95 9.62
N PHE A 58 -13.86 7.16 10.63
CA PHE A 58 -12.72 7.46 11.49
C PHE A 58 -11.39 7.30 10.76
N VAL A 59 -11.23 6.21 10.04
CA VAL A 59 -10.03 5.95 9.26
C VAL A 59 -9.89 6.97 8.14
N LYS A 60 -10.98 7.25 7.43
CA LYS A 60 -11.00 8.23 6.36
C LYS A 60 -10.55 9.60 6.84
N GLN A 61 -11.09 10.06 7.97
CA GLN A 61 -10.73 11.35 8.52
C GLN A 61 -9.29 11.40 8.98
N SER A 62 -8.79 10.31 9.55
CA SER A 62 -7.40 10.20 9.96
C SER A 62 -6.45 10.31 8.76
N ILE A 63 -6.80 9.65 7.65
CA ILE A 63 -6.01 9.73 6.42
C ILE A 63 -6.01 11.16 5.88
N ILE A 64 -7.18 11.79 5.80
CA ILE A 64 -7.30 13.17 5.33
C ILE A 64 -6.43 14.12 6.14
N ASN A 65 -6.48 13.97 7.47
CA ASN A 65 -5.68 14.81 8.38
C ASN A 65 -4.19 14.60 8.18
N HIS A 66 -3.80 13.38 7.88
CA HIS A 66 -2.39 13.07 7.65
C HIS A 66 -1.87 13.74 6.37
N PHE A 67 -2.72 13.84 5.35
CA PHE A 67 -2.31 14.39 4.04
C PHE A 67 -2.54 15.90 3.90
N LYS A 68 -3.06 16.56 4.90
CA LYS A 68 -3.21 18.03 4.88
C LYS A 68 -1.88 18.75 4.94
#